data_3c7c37cafc0b6d7be947882f7fd2431c
#
_entry.id   3c7c37cafc0b6d7be947882f7fd2431c
#
_cell.length_a   1.000
_cell.length_b   1.000
_cell.length_c   1.000
_cell.angle_alpha   90.00
_cell.angle_beta   90.00
_cell.angle_gamma   90.00
#
_symmetry.space_group_name_H-M   'P 1'
#
loop_
_entity.id
_entity.type
_entity.pdbx_description
1 polymer ?
#
loop_
_entity_poly.entity_id
_entity_poly.type
_entity_poly.pdbx_seq_one_letter_code
_entity_poly.pdbx_strand_id
1 'polypeptide(L)' 'MSINISELIWTVICFFVLLVVLKKLLFDPLV' A
#
# COMPACT_ATOMS: atom_id res chain seq x y z
N MET A 1 1.95 3.20 26.20
CA MET A 1 2.06 2.95 24.78
C MET A 1 0.94 3.61 24.03
N SER A 2 1.27 4.59 23.24
CA SER A 2 0.25 5.32 22.49
C SER A 2 0.30 4.89 21.04
N ILE A 3 -0.80 4.33 20.59
CA ILE A 3 -0.91 3.91 19.20
C ILE A 3 -1.21 5.13 18.35
N ASN A 4 -0.36 5.42 17.42
CA ASN A 4 -0.55 6.55 16.54
C ASN A 4 -1.46 6.16 15.39
N ILE A 5 -2.68 6.69 15.41
CA ILE A 5 -3.65 6.36 14.37
C ILE A 5 -3.15 6.84 13.01
N SER A 6 -2.51 8.01 12.98
CA SER A 6 -1.96 8.52 11.73
C SER A 6 -0.91 7.57 11.17
N GLU A 7 -0.08 7.05 12.03
CA GLU A 7 0.95 6.12 11.58
C GLU A 7 0.32 4.83 11.07
N LEU A 8 -0.72 4.38 11.74
CA LEU A 8 -1.39 3.16 11.31
C LEU A 8 -2.02 3.35 9.94
N ILE A 9 -2.70 4.47 9.75
CA ILE A 9 -3.32 4.75 8.46
C ILE A 9 -2.27 4.83 7.37
N TRP A 10 -1.17 5.50 7.64
CA TRP A 10 -0.10 5.63 6.67
C TRP A 10 0.46 4.28 6.29
N THR A 11 0.66 3.42 7.28
CA THR A 11 1.17 2.09 7.02
C THR A 11 0.24 1.31 6.12
N VAL A 12 -1.07 1.40 6.39
CA VAL A 12 -2.05 0.68 5.58
C VAL A 12 -2.02 1.19 4.14
N ILE A 13 -1.97 2.52 3.98
CA ILE A 13 -1.95 3.11 2.64
C ILE A 13 -0.71 2.64 1.89
N CYS A 14 0.44 2.66 2.53
CA CYS A 14 1.66 2.22 1.88
C CYS A 14 1.58 0.76 1.49
N PHE A 15 1.00 -0.06 2.35
CA PHE A 15 0.87 -1.47 2.07
C PHE A 15 0.01 -1.70 0.84
N PHE A 16 -1.11 -1.00 0.77
CA PHE A 16 -1.99 -1.14 -0.40
C PHE A 16 -1.31 -0.66 -1.67
N VAL A 17 -0.60 0.44 -1.58
CA VAL A 17 0.11 0.97 -2.75
C VAL A 17 1.12 -0.05 -3.25
N LEU A 18 1.86 -0.65 -2.34
CA LEU A 18 2.85 -1.66 -2.73
C LEU A 18 2.17 -2.86 -3.37
N LEU A 19 1.02 -3.26 -2.83
CA LEU A 19 0.28 -4.38 -3.40
C LEU A 19 -0.14 -4.09 -4.83
N VAL A 20 -0.66 -2.90 -5.05
CA VAL A 20 -1.12 -2.52 -6.38
C VAL A 20 0.06 -2.46 -7.35
N VAL A 21 1.17 -1.87 -6.91
CA VAL A 21 2.35 -1.76 -7.76
C VAL A 21 2.86 -3.16 -8.13
N LEU A 22 2.90 -4.04 -7.15
CA LEU A 22 3.38 -5.39 -7.40
C LEU A 22 2.48 -6.12 -8.39
N LYS A 23 1.18 -5.96 -8.23
CA LYS A 23 0.25 -6.61 -9.13
C LYS A 23 0.37 -6.05 -10.54
N LYS A 24 0.57 -4.76 -10.65
CA LYS A 24 0.72 -4.15 -11.96
C LYS A 24 1.96 -4.63 -12.67
N LEU A 25 3.04 -4.80 -11.92
CA LEU A 25 4.29 -5.28 -12.49
C LEU A 25 4.14 -6.71 -13.01
N LEU A 26 3.43 -7.53 -12.26
CA LEU A 26 3.25 -8.93 -12.62
C LEU A 26 2.29 -9.09 -13.80
N PHE A 27 1.20 -8.33 -13.76
CA PHE A 27 0.17 -8.43 -14.80
C PHE A 27 0.49 -7.56 -16.02
N ASP A 28 1.25 -6.49 -15.74
CA ASP A 28 1.60 -5.56 -16.81
C ASP A 28 0.36 -5.12 -17.57
N PRO A 29 -0.63 -4.55 -16.88
CA PRO A 29 -1.85 -4.11 -17.55
C PRO A 29 -1.55 -2.93 -18.47
N LEU A 30 -1.95 -3.05 -19.69
CA LEU A 30 -1.74 -2.02 -20.67
C LEU A 30 -2.81 -0.96 -20.54
N VAL A 31 -2.63 -0.04 -19.62
CA VAL A 31 -3.60 1.06 -19.47
C VAL A 31 -2.92 2.38 -19.48
#